data_06e29a85d0586687ada6ad53892f1831
#
_entry.id   06e29a85d0586687ada6ad53892f1831
#
_cell.length_a   1.000
_cell.length_b   1.000
_cell.length_c   1.000
_cell.angle_alpha   90.00
_cell.angle_beta   90.00
_cell.angle_gamma   90.00
#
_symmetry.space_group_name_H-M   'P 1'
#
loop_
_entity.id
_entity.type
_entity.pdbx_description
1 polymer ?
#
loop_
_entity_poly.entity_id
_entity_poly.type
_entity_poly.pdbx_seq_one_letter_code
_entity_poly.pdbx_strand_id
1 'polypeptide(L)'
;MNKRNFLIFLCIFTFFGRPLCAAEKMTVLLDWFVNPDHGPLIIAQENGYFADQGLEVEIIAPADPSAPPKLVAAGQADIAISYQPQLHLQIAEGLPLVRIGTLVATPLNCLLVLEEGPVKTLADLKGRKIGFSVAGVEEALLSGMLSPHGVDLDDIELINVNFSLSPAIMSGQVDAVIGAFRNFELNQMDIEGEKGRCFFLEEEGIPAYDELIYVANPARMNIEQIRRFIKATELATQYIINNPEKSWDIFSGTAKELQNELNERAWEDTLPRFALRPAAFDKGRYLDFQSFLKNSGLITKEADISDIAIDISAD
;
A
#
# COMPACT_ATOMS: atom_id res chain seq x y z
N MET A 1 -18.43 -19.60 81.57
CA MET A 1 -18.59 -18.43 80.65
C MET A 1 -17.38 -18.36 79.75
N ASN A 2 -17.50 -18.95 78.54
CA ASN A 2 -16.41 -19.00 77.57
C ASN A 2 -16.54 -17.86 76.55
N LYS A 3 -15.58 -16.98 76.53
CA LYS A 3 -15.45 -15.94 75.51
C LYS A 3 -14.68 -16.52 74.32
N ARG A 4 -15.39 -16.77 73.18
CA ARG A 4 -14.78 -17.13 71.89
C ARG A 4 -14.32 -15.83 71.20
N ASN A 5 -13.02 -15.64 71.08
CA ASN A 5 -12.45 -14.62 70.24
C ASN A 5 -12.59 -15.01 68.77
N PHE A 6 -13.32 -14.18 67.98
CA PHE A 6 -13.45 -14.32 66.55
C PHE A 6 -12.41 -13.43 65.90
N LEU A 7 -11.37 -14.05 65.34
CA LEU A 7 -10.34 -13.37 64.59
C LEU A 7 -10.86 -13.18 63.14
N ILE A 8 -11.14 -11.94 62.79
CA ILE A 8 -11.50 -11.56 61.40
C ILE A 8 -10.17 -11.37 60.63
N PHE A 9 -9.91 -12.28 59.70
CA PHE A 9 -8.79 -12.19 58.75
C PHE A 9 -9.21 -11.25 57.62
N LEU A 10 -8.69 -10.01 57.64
CA LEU A 10 -8.89 -9.00 56.58
C LEU A 10 -7.90 -9.31 55.45
N CYS A 11 -8.34 -10.02 54.39
CA CYS A 11 -7.55 -10.18 53.20
C CYS A 11 -7.48 -8.86 52.43
N ILE A 12 -6.36 -8.15 52.53
CA ILE A 12 -6.04 -6.98 51.72
C ILE A 12 -5.66 -7.52 50.32
N PHE A 13 -6.57 -7.44 49.38
CA PHE A 13 -6.30 -7.63 47.94
C PHE A 13 -5.56 -6.38 47.45
N THR A 14 -4.25 -6.43 47.37
CA THR A 14 -3.45 -5.42 46.68
C THR A 14 -3.65 -5.60 45.19
N PHE A 15 -4.54 -4.80 44.59
CA PHE A 15 -4.60 -4.58 43.14
C PHE A 15 -3.28 -3.94 42.73
N PHE A 16 -2.36 -4.75 42.20
CA PHE A 16 -1.24 -4.23 41.42
C PHE A 16 -1.83 -3.72 40.09
N GLY A 17 -2.25 -2.43 40.12
CA GLY A 17 -2.56 -1.71 38.90
C GLY A 17 -1.28 -1.69 38.05
N ARG A 18 -1.28 -2.38 36.89
CA ARG A 18 -0.26 -2.13 35.87
C ARG A 18 -0.27 -0.64 35.58
N PRO A 19 0.89 0.04 35.54
CA PRO A 19 0.93 1.42 35.09
C PRO A 19 0.30 1.45 33.69
N LEU A 20 -0.77 2.19 33.52
CA LEU A 20 -1.38 2.48 32.22
C LEU A 20 -0.34 3.36 31.51
N CYS A 21 0.58 2.73 30.76
CA CYS A 21 1.47 3.48 29.87
C CYS A 21 0.57 4.18 28.86
N ALA A 22 0.70 5.49 28.72
CA ALA A 22 -0.05 6.21 27.68
C ALA A 22 0.29 5.58 26.31
N ALA A 23 -0.74 5.37 25.47
CA ALA A 23 -0.52 4.84 24.13
C ALA A 23 0.43 5.75 23.35
N GLU A 24 1.35 5.16 22.64
CA GLU A 24 2.31 5.89 21.79
C GLU A 24 1.60 6.27 20.47
N LYS A 25 1.65 7.56 20.14
CA LYS A 25 1.04 8.07 18.92
C LYS A 25 1.87 7.72 17.70
N MET A 26 1.18 7.41 16.60
CA MET A 26 1.78 7.11 15.31
C MET A 26 0.86 7.61 14.20
N THR A 27 1.41 8.33 13.22
CA THR A 27 0.68 8.79 12.03
C THR A 27 1.06 7.95 10.82
N VAL A 28 0.04 7.37 10.16
CA VAL A 28 0.18 6.56 8.96
C VAL A 28 -0.53 7.26 7.80
N LEU A 29 0.22 7.61 6.76
CA LEU A 29 -0.33 8.18 5.53
C LEU A 29 -0.64 7.07 4.54
N LEU A 30 -1.87 7.05 4.01
CA LEU A 30 -2.25 6.17 2.92
C LEU A 30 -1.68 6.71 1.60
N ASP A 31 -1.61 5.84 0.58
CA ASP A 31 -1.24 6.19 -0.80
C ASP A 31 -2.40 6.75 -1.61
N TRP A 32 -3.64 6.38 -1.21
CA TRP A 32 -4.89 6.71 -1.89
C TRP A 32 -6.00 7.03 -0.89
N PHE A 33 -7.21 7.37 -1.36
CA PHE A 33 -8.37 7.38 -0.47
C PHE A 33 -8.62 5.97 0.08
N VAL A 34 -9.28 5.89 1.25
CA VAL A 34 -9.57 4.59 1.88
C VAL A 34 -10.34 3.69 0.92
N ASN A 35 -9.79 2.50 0.69
CA ASN A 35 -10.35 1.46 -0.16
C ASN A 35 -9.97 0.08 0.39
N PRO A 36 -10.45 -1.03 -0.19
CA PRO A 36 -10.19 -2.39 0.28
C PRO A 36 -8.72 -2.77 0.46
N ASP A 37 -7.79 -2.18 -0.29
CA ASP A 37 -6.36 -2.48 -0.17
C ASP A 37 -5.81 -2.07 1.22
N HIS A 38 -6.48 -1.13 1.90
CA HIS A 38 -6.17 -0.69 3.26
C HIS A 38 -6.83 -1.56 4.35
N GLY A 39 -7.51 -2.64 3.98
CA GLY A 39 -8.24 -3.53 4.90
C GLY A 39 -7.48 -3.88 6.18
N PRO A 40 -6.23 -4.36 6.11
CA PRO A 40 -5.47 -4.70 7.31
C PRO A 40 -5.27 -3.55 8.31
N LEU A 41 -5.11 -2.31 7.84
CA LEU A 41 -4.97 -1.14 8.72
C LEU A 41 -6.29 -0.82 9.42
N ILE A 42 -7.37 -0.78 8.66
CA ILE A 42 -8.71 -0.48 9.20
C ILE A 42 -9.15 -1.57 10.19
N ILE A 43 -8.98 -2.85 9.84
CA ILE A 43 -9.31 -3.96 10.74
C ILE A 43 -8.42 -3.97 11.98
N ALA A 44 -7.13 -3.58 11.86
CA ALA A 44 -6.26 -3.46 13.04
C ALA A 44 -6.75 -2.38 14.01
N GLN A 45 -7.28 -1.29 13.49
CA GLN A 45 -7.85 -0.20 14.27
C GLN A 45 -9.18 -0.61 14.91
N GLU A 46 -10.13 -1.11 14.13
CA GLU A 46 -11.48 -1.44 14.58
C GLU A 46 -11.50 -2.63 15.57
N ASN A 47 -10.64 -3.61 15.38
CA ASN A 47 -10.49 -4.73 16.33
C ASN A 47 -9.59 -4.43 17.52
N GLY A 48 -9.03 -3.22 17.61
CA GLY A 48 -8.19 -2.79 18.73
C GLY A 48 -6.77 -3.37 18.74
N TYR A 49 -6.31 -3.99 17.65
CA TYR A 49 -4.98 -4.61 17.61
C TYR A 49 -3.85 -3.59 17.77
N PHE A 50 -4.01 -2.37 17.30
CA PHE A 50 -3.06 -1.29 17.59
C PHE A 50 -3.05 -0.93 19.08
N ALA A 51 -4.21 -0.77 19.69
CA ALA A 51 -4.35 -0.46 21.12
C ALA A 51 -3.76 -1.57 21.99
N ASP A 52 -3.94 -2.85 21.63
CA ASP A 52 -3.36 -4.01 22.31
C ASP A 52 -1.81 -3.99 22.27
N GLN A 53 -1.25 -3.36 21.24
CA GLN A 53 0.19 -3.12 21.12
C GLN A 53 0.63 -1.79 21.76
N GLY A 54 -0.25 -1.09 22.46
CA GLY A 54 0.03 0.20 23.10
C GLY A 54 0.23 1.35 22.10
N LEU A 55 -0.37 1.27 20.91
CA LEU A 55 -0.29 2.28 19.87
C LEU A 55 -1.64 3.00 19.70
N GLU A 56 -1.57 4.31 19.51
CA GLU A 56 -2.68 5.16 19.04
C GLU A 56 -2.34 5.58 17.61
N VAL A 57 -2.92 4.88 16.61
CA VAL A 57 -2.61 5.08 15.19
C VAL A 57 -3.62 6.01 14.55
N GLU A 58 -3.13 7.10 13.96
CA GLU A 58 -3.92 8.00 13.12
C GLU A 58 -3.68 7.66 11.65
N ILE A 59 -4.73 7.25 10.93
CA ILE A 59 -4.69 6.88 9.52
C ILE A 59 -5.23 8.05 8.70
N ILE A 60 -4.42 8.57 7.77
CA ILE A 60 -4.75 9.77 7.00
C ILE A 60 -4.65 9.48 5.50
N ALA A 61 -5.76 9.67 4.76
CA ALA A 61 -5.77 9.65 3.31
C ALA A 61 -5.09 10.91 2.74
N PRO A 62 -4.29 10.81 1.67
CA PRO A 62 -3.56 11.94 1.11
C PRO A 62 -4.45 12.87 0.30
N ALA A 63 -4.07 14.15 0.25
CA ALA A 63 -4.65 15.11 -0.69
C ALA A 63 -3.98 15.04 -2.09
N ASP A 64 -2.78 14.50 -2.18
CA ASP A 64 -2.00 14.25 -3.39
C ASP A 64 -1.36 12.85 -3.27
N PRO A 65 -1.63 11.92 -4.21
CA PRO A 65 -1.13 10.55 -4.13
C PRO A 65 0.40 10.44 -4.22
N SER A 66 1.09 11.46 -4.72
CA SER A 66 2.57 11.49 -4.79
C SER A 66 3.24 11.99 -3.49
N ALA A 67 2.46 12.48 -2.51
CA ALA A 67 3.02 13.16 -1.34
C ALA A 67 3.45 12.25 -0.18
N PRO A 68 2.75 11.13 0.16
CA PRO A 68 2.93 10.43 1.42
C PRO A 68 4.38 10.04 1.75
N PRO A 69 5.14 9.35 0.88
CA PRO A 69 6.52 8.98 1.21
C PRO A 69 7.44 10.20 1.37
N LYS A 70 7.19 11.28 0.64
CA LYS A 70 7.96 12.53 0.76
C LYS A 70 7.73 13.20 2.12
N LEU A 71 6.50 13.15 2.63
CA LEU A 71 6.15 13.68 3.97
C LEU A 71 6.83 12.86 5.07
N VAL A 72 6.89 11.54 4.94
CA VAL A 72 7.63 10.66 5.85
C VAL A 72 9.14 10.93 5.78
N ALA A 73 9.71 11.06 4.58
CA ALA A 73 11.11 11.43 4.39
C ALA A 73 11.44 12.75 5.09
N ALA A 74 10.54 13.74 5.03
CA ALA A 74 10.64 15.02 5.72
C ALA A 74 10.38 14.94 7.24
N GLY A 75 9.90 13.81 7.76
CA GLY A 75 9.57 13.59 9.18
C GLY A 75 8.29 14.29 9.62
N GLN A 76 7.33 14.42 8.72
CA GLN A 76 6.01 14.98 9.00
C GLN A 76 4.95 13.91 9.31
N ALA A 77 5.29 12.64 9.11
CA ALA A 77 4.55 11.47 9.53
C ALA A 77 5.51 10.33 9.83
N ASP A 78 5.04 9.26 10.48
CA ASP A 78 5.88 8.16 10.92
C ASP A 78 6.01 7.08 9.84
N ILE A 79 4.89 6.74 9.19
CA ILE A 79 4.79 5.70 8.17
C ILE A 79 3.99 6.24 6.98
N ALA A 80 4.36 5.81 5.77
CA ALA A 80 3.52 5.95 4.60
C ALA A 80 3.32 4.58 3.93
N ILE A 81 2.18 4.40 3.28
CA ILE A 81 2.03 3.41 2.23
C ILE A 81 2.71 3.97 0.98
N SER A 82 3.46 3.13 0.30
CA SER A 82 4.21 3.43 -0.91
C SER A 82 4.27 2.16 -1.77
N TYR A 83 4.92 2.25 -2.92
CA TYR A 83 5.11 1.15 -3.87
C TYR A 83 6.58 0.75 -3.88
N GLN A 84 6.89 -0.55 -4.02
CA GLN A 84 8.29 -0.99 -4.10
C GLN A 84 9.05 -0.27 -5.24
N PRO A 85 8.51 -0.14 -6.47
CA PRO A 85 9.16 0.64 -7.55
C PRO A 85 9.47 2.08 -7.15
N GLN A 86 8.51 2.77 -6.52
CA GLN A 86 8.67 4.15 -6.06
C GLN A 86 9.77 4.29 -5.02
N LEU A 87 9.85 3.36 -4.07
CA LEU A 87 10.88 3.35 -3.05
C LEU A 87 12.29 3.31 -3.66
N HIS A 88 12.51 2.42 -4.64
CA HIS A 88 13.81 2.32 -5.32
C HIS A 88 14.20 3.64 -6.00
N LEU A 89 13.28 4.28 -6.70
CA LEU A 89 13.52 5.56 -7.37
C LEU A 89 13.83 6.67 -6.36
N GLN A 90 13.03 6.76 -5.30
CA GLN A 90 13.20 7.78 -4.27
C GLN A 90 14.52 7.63 -3.48
N ILE A 91 14.95 6.39 -3.21
CA ILE A 91 16.26 6.13 -2.60
C ILE A 91 17.39 6.54 -3.56
N ALA A 92 17.25 6.26 -4.86
CA ALA A 92 18.22 6.68 -5.86
C ALA A 92 18.32 8.21 -5.99
N GLU A 93 17.23 8.93 -5.70
CA GLU A 93 17.16 10.40 -5.58
C GLU A 93 17.69 10.91 -4.23
N GLY A 94 18.01 10.04 -3.29
CA GLY A 94 18.57 10.40 -1.98
C GLY A 94 17.54 10.66 -0.88
N LEU A 95 16.28 10.26 -1.05
CA LEU A 95 15.29 10.38 0.01
C LEU A 95 15.60 9.37 1.13
N PRO A 96 15.56 9.78 2.41
CA PRO A 96 15.82 8.91 3.55
C PRO A 96 14.58 8.05 3.87
N LEU A 97 14.37 7.02 3.08
CA LEU A 97 13.26 6.09 3.20
C LEU A 97 13.77 4.66 3.24
N VAL A 98 13.04 3.80 3.95
CA VAL A 98 13.31 2.36 4.02
C VAL A 98 11.99 1.60 4.12
N ARG A 99 11.90 0.43 3.46
CA ARG A 99 10.79 -0.51 3.65
C ARG A 99 10.85 -1.10 5.05
N ILE A 100 9.71 -1.12 5.72
CA ILE A 100 9.52 -1.73 7.04
C ILE A 100 8.52 -2.88 7.03
N GLY A 101 7.79 -3.09 5.93
CA GLY A 101 6.81 -4.17 5.80
C GLY A 101 6.11 -4.12 4.45
N THR A 102 5.34 -5.18 4.15
CA THR A 102 4.51 -5.32 2.94
C THR A 102 3.04 -5.41 3.33
N LEU A 103 2.19 -4.69 2.64
CA LEU A 103 0.73 -4.75 2.77
C LEU A 103 0.12 -5.63 1.68
N VAL A 104 0.46 -5.36 0.40
CA VAL A 104 0.04 -6.14 -0.76
C VAL A 104 1.28 -6.66 -1.48
N ALA A 105 1.40 -8.01 -1.56
CA ALA A 105 2.64 -8.69 -1.95
C ALA A 105 2.73 -9.02 -3.45
N THR A 106 1.75 -8.64 -4.25
CA THR A 106 1.72 -8.92 -5.70
C THR A 106 1.29 -7.68 -6.48
N PRO A 107 1.75 -7.50 -7.74
CA PRO A 107 1.36 -6.37 -8.56
C PRO A 107 -0.16 -6.26 -8.73
N LEU A 108 -0.68 -5.06 -8.54
CA LEU A 108 -2.06 -4.65 -8.83
C LEU A 108 -2.10 -3.73 -10.04
N ASN A 109 -1.08 -2.90 -10.19
CA ASN A 109 -0.96 -1.90 -11.24
C ASN A 109 -1.01 -2.53 -12.63
N CYS A 110 -1.67 -1.85 -13.54
CA CYS A 110 -1.69 -2.17 -14.96
C CYS A 110 -1.81 -0.89 -15.82
N LEU A 111 -1.44 -1.00 -17.07
CA LEU A 111 -1.83 -0.02 -18.08
C LEU A 111 -3.23 -0.39 -18.59
N LEU A 112 -4.22 0.42 -18.21
CA LEU A 112 -5.63 0.20 -18.49
C LEU A 112 -6.04 0.96 -19.75
N VAL A 113 -6.74 0.28 -20.66
CA VAL A 113 -7.32 0.83 -21.90
C VAL A 113 -8.80 0.43 -22.01
N LEU A 114 -9.58 1.16 -22.80
CA LEU A 114 -10.90 0.67 -23.21
C LEU A 114 -10.76 -0.56 -24.12
N GLU A 115 -11.50 -1.65 -23.84
CA GLU A 115 -11.43 -2.89 -24.61
C GLU A 115 -11.79 -2.66 -26.09
N GLU A 116 -12.83 -1.88 -26.36
CA GLU A 116 -13.25 -1.50 -27.71
C GLU A 116 -12.57 -0.22 -28.22
N GLY A 117 -11.59 0.32 -27.44
CA GLY A 117 -10.84 1.51 -27.81
C GLY A 117 -9.80 1.30 -28.93
N PRO A 118 -9.11 2.37 -29.33
CA PRO A 118 -8.14 2.33 -30.43
C PRO A 118 -6.81 1.64 -30.07
N VAL A 119 -6.53 1.41 -28.79
CA VAL A 119 -5.28 0.79 -28.32
C VAL A 119 -5.49 -0.71 -28.18
N LYS A 120 -4.88 -1.49 -29.04
CA LYS A 120 -4.94 -2.97 -29.02
C LYS A 120 -3.61 -3.59 -28.62
N THR A 121 -2.50 -2.90 -28.85
CA THR A 121 -1.13 -3.27 -28.49
C THR A 121 -0.43 -2.07 -27.85
N LEU A 122 0.69 -2.29 -27.14
CA LEU A 122 1.47 -1.18 -26.57
C LEU A 122 2.06 -0.25 -27.66
N ALA A 123 2.32 -0.76 -28.85
CA ALA A 123 2.79 0.07 -29.98
C ALA A 123 1.73 1.09 -30.46
N ASP A 124 0.43 0.83 -30.23
CA ASP A 124 -0.65 1.76 -30.61
C ASP A 124 -0.71 3.01 -29.71
N LEU A 125 0.08 3.04 -28.63
CA LEU A 125 0.17 4.19 -27.71
C LEU A 125 0.96 5.36 -28.31
N LYS A 126 1.70 5.15 -29.39
CA LYS A 126 2.43 6.23 -30.05
C LYS A 126 1.48 7.35 -30.51
N GLY A 127 1.76 8.58 -30.09
CA GLY A 127 0.93 9.77 -30.33
C GLY A 127 -0.34 9.85 -29.48
N ARG A 128 -0.47 9.01 -28.43
CA ARG A 128 -1.64 8.96 -27.56
C ARG A 128 -1.44 9.73 -26.25
N LYS A 129 -2.58 10.00 -25.60
CA LYS A 129 -2.64 10.58 -24.25
C LYS A 129 -2.73 9.49 -23.22
N ILE A 130 -1.81 9.51 -22.26
CA ILE A 130 -1.78 8.54 -21.16
C ILE A 130 -1.93 9.28 -19.85
N GLY A 131 -2.97 8.94 -19.09
CA GLY A 131 -3.20 9.45 -17.75
C GLY A 131 -2.30 8.76 -16.72
N PHE A 132 -1.85 9.51 -15.71
CA PHE A 132 -1.12 9.00 -14.57
C PHE A 132 -1.52 9.74 -13.29
N SER A 133 -1.25 9.15 -12.12
CA SER A 133 -1.60 9.71 -10.80
C SER A 133 -0.37 9.96 -9.94
N VAL A 134 0.56 9.01 -9.87
CA VAL A 134 1.74 9.07 -9.00
C VAL A 134 2.98 9.39 -9.82
N ALA A 135 3.35 10.66 -9.80
CA ALA A 135 4.46 11.16 -10.59
C ALA A 135 5.81 10.49 -10.26
N GLY A 136 6.61 10.26 -11.28
CA GLY A 136 7.94 9.66 -11.24
C GLY A 136 7.92 8.15 -11.38
N VAL A 137 7.12 7.43 -10.59
CA VAL A 137 7.07 5.97 -10.63
C VAL A 137 6.30 5.45 -11.84
N GLU A 138 5.14 6.05 -12.14
CA GLU A 138 4.29 5.58 -13.22
C GLU A 138 4.93 5.85 -14.59
N GLU A 139 5.59 7.01 -14.75
CA GLU A 139 6.39 7.30 -15.95
C GLU A 139 7.55 6.32 -16.12
N ALA A 140 8.22 5.95 -15.01
CA ALA A 140 9.32 5.00 -15.06
C ALA A 140 8.86 3.58 -15.46
N LEU A 141 7.74 3.12 -14.87
CA LEU A 141 7.13 1.82 -15.22
C LEU A 141 6.66 1.82 -16.68
N LEU A 142 5.98 2.88 -17.10
CA LEU A 142 5.51 3.05 -18.48
C LEU A 142 6.67 3.02 -19.48
N SER A 143 7.77 3.73 -19.19
CA SER A 143 8.98 3.70 -20.02
C SER A 143 9.53 2.27 -20.16
N GLY A 144 9.57 1.50 -19.05
CA GLY A 144 10.00 0.12 -19.07
C GLY A 144 9.12 -0.80 -19.92
N MET A 145 7.78 -0.58 -19.89
CA MET A 145 6.81 -1.33 -20.69
C MET A 145 6.87 -0.98 -22.17
N LEU A 146 7.02 0.29 -22.52
CA LEU A 146 6.89 0.78 -23.89
C LEU A 146 8.16 0.63 -24.72
N SER A 147 9.33 0.74 -24.10
CA SER A 147 10.64 0.69 -24.79
C SER A 147 10.84 -0.57 -25.65
N PRO A 148 10.46 -1.79 -25.22
CA PRO A 148 10.56 -2.99 -26.05
C PRO A 148 9.64 -2.96 -27.30
N HIS A 149 8.61 -2.11 -27.29
CA HIS A 149 7.66 -1.95 -28.39
C HIS A 149 7.99 -0.75 -29.31
N GLY A 150 9.14 -0.10 -29.09
CA GLY A 150 9.61 1.03 -29.91
C GLY A 150 8.80 2.31 -29.69
N VAL A 151 8.24 2.50 -28.52
CA VAL A 151 7.56 3.71 -28.08
C VAL A 151 8.33 4.31 -26.91
N ASP A 152 8.76 5.55 -27.04
CA ASP A 152 9.42 6.31 -26.00
C ASP A 152 8.43 7.27 -25.31
N LEU A 153 8.79 7.76 -24.11
CA LEU A 153 7.94 8.75 -23.40
C LEU A 153 7.72 10.04 -24.21
N ASP A 154 8.69 10.43 -25.05
CA ASP A 154 8.58 11.59 -25.95
C ASP A 154 7.57 11.35 -27.11
N ASP A 155 7.20 10.12 -27.37
CA ASP A 155 6.20 9.75 -28.39
C ASP A 155 4.74 9.85 -27.88
N ILE A 156 4.53 10.13 -26.58
CA ILE A 156 3.21 10.14 -25.92
C ILE A 156 2.98 11.47 -25.18
N GLU A 157 1.71 11.75 -24.88
CA GLU A 157 1.34 12.91 -24.03
C GLU A 157 0.92 12.38 -22.65
N LEU A 158 1.72 12.71 -21.61
CA LEU A 158 1.42 12.34 -20.23
C LEU A 158 0.53 13.40 -19.57
N ILE A 159 -0.58 12.97 -18.97
CA ILE A 159 -1.55 13.85 -18.32
C ILE A 159 -1.75 13.38 -16.86
N ASN A 160 -1.41 14.25 -15.91
CA ASN A 160 -1.74 13.97 -14.52
C ASN A 160 -3.26 14.07 -14.32
N VAL A 161 -3.89 12.94 -13.99
CA VAL A 161 -5.34 12.83 -13.76
C VAL A 161 -5.67 12.75 -12.26
N ASN A 162 -4.66 12.84 -11.40
CA ASN A 162 -4.81 12.74 -9.96
C ASN A 162 -5.59 11.46 -9.57
N PHE A 163 -6.64 11.55 -8.74
CA PHE A 163 -7.47 10.41 -8.32
C PHE A 163 -8.51 9.96 -9.38
N SER A 164 -8.43 10.42 -10.63
CA SER A 164 -9.49 10.24 -11.63
C SER A 164 -9.10 9.28 -12.77
N LEU A 165 -8.45 8.15 -12.47
CA LEU A 165 -7.99 7.19 -13.49
C LEU A 165 -9.14 6.68 -14.38
N SER A 166 -10.10 5.94 -13.82
CA SER A 166 -11.25 5.41 -14.59
C SER A 166 -12.11 6.51 -15.20
N PRO A 167 -12.46 7.62 -14.50
CA PRO A 167 -13.22 8.69 -15.14
C PRO A 167 -12.52 9.34 -16.33
N ALA A 168 -11.18 9.49 -16.27
CA ALA A 168 -10.42 10.11 -17.35
C ALA A 168 -10.44 9.25 -18.65
N ILE A 169 -10.32 7.93 -18.51
CA ILE A 169 -10.36 7.04 -19.68
C ILE A 169 -11.79 6.88 -20.22
N MET A 170 -12.79 6.71 -19.35
CA MET A 170 -14.19 6.57 -19.76
C MET A 170 -14.73 7.83 -20.43
N SER A 171 -14.30 9.02 -20.05
CA SER A 171 -14.69 10.27 -20.70
C SER A 171 -13.93 10.55 -22.00
N GLY A 172 -12.90 9.77 -22.34
CA GLY A 172 -12.04 10.02 -23.49
C GLY A 172 -11.06 11.21 -23.30
N GLN A 173 -10.83 11.65 -22.07
CA GLN A 173 -9.79 12.65 -21.76
C GLN A 173 -8.41 12.10 -22.09
N VAL A 174 -8.20 10.80 -21.86
CA VAL A 174 -6.99 10.05 -22.18
C VAL A 174 -7.33 8.74 -22.90
N ASP A 175 -6.38 8.19 -23.65
CA ASP A 175 -6.53 6.92 -24.40
C ASP A 175 -6.18 5.69 -23.53
N ALA A 176 -5.38 5.88 -22.50
CA ALA A 176 -4.95 4.88 -21.54
C ALA A 176 -4.67 5.53 -20.17
N VAL A 177 -4.61 4.73 -19.12
CA VAL A 177 -4.10 5.15 -17.81
C VAL A 177 -3.12 4.13 -17.26
N ILE A 178 -1.98 4.59 -16.73
CA ILE A 178 -1.05 3.80 -15.93
C ILE A 178 -1.33 4.08 -14.44
N GLY A 179 -1.10 3.11 -13.56
CA GLY A 179 -1.43 3.24 -12.15
C GLY A 179 -2.82 2.69 -11.79
N ALA A 180 -3.57 2.21 -12.76
CA ALA A 180 -4.86 1.57 -12.51
C ALA A 180 -4.65 0.21 -11.83
N PHE A 181 -5.37 -0.04 -10.75
CA PHE A 181 -5.34 -1.31 -10.05
C PHE A 181 -6.40 -2.28 -10.59
N ARG A 182 -5.96 -3.48 -10.96
CA ARG A 182 -6.82 -4.52 -11.58
C ARG A 182 -7.97 -4.98 -10.69
N ASN A 183 -7.87 -4.81 -9.39
CA ASN A 183 -8.91 -5.12 -8.41
C ASN A 183 -9.89 -3.95 -8.17
N PHE A 184 -9.59 -2.75 -8.62
CA PHE A 184 -10.39 -1.55 -8.36
C PHE A 184 -10.89 -0.91 -9.66
N GLU A 185 -10.02 -0.40 -10.52
CA GLU A 185 -10.42 0.33 -11.73
C GLU A 185 -11.13 -0.54 -12.76
N LEU A 186 -10.75 -1.83 -12.93
CA LEU A 186 -11.50 -2.75 -13.81
C LEU A 186 -12.92 -2.99 -13.30
N ASN A 187 -13.08 -3.18 -11.99
CA ASN A 187 -14.40 -3.33 -11.38
C ASN A 187 -15.23 -2.05 -11.51
N GLN A 188 -14.62 -0.88 -11.35
CA GLN A 188 -15.31 0.39 -11.54
C GLN A 188 -15.83 0.55 -12.96
N MET A 189 -15.00 0.25 -13.97
CA MET A 189 -15.42 0.34 -15.37
C MET A 189 -16.56 -0.63 -15.68
N ASP A 190 -16.49 -1.88 -15.21
CA ASP A 190 -17.53 -2.87 -15.43
C ASP A 190 -18.87 -2.45 -14.80
N ILE A 191 -18.86 -1.88 -13.60
CA ILE A 191 -20.04 -1.34 -12.91
C ILE A 191 -20.67 -0.17 -13.69
N GLU A 192 -19.84 0.69 -14.28
CA GLU A 192 -20.29 1.83 -15.10
C GLU A 192 -20.70 1.42 -16.52
N GLY A 193 -20.61 0.12 -16.87
CA GLY A 193 -21.02 -0.43 -18.15
C GLY A 193 -20.00 -0.32 -19.27
N GLU A 194 -18.76 0.05 -18.94
CA GLU A 194 -17.62 0.08 -19.85
C GLU A 194 -16.72 -1.13 -19.62
N LYS A 195 -16.01 -1.57 -20.65
CA LYS A 195 -15.06 -2.68 -20.53
C LYS A 195 -13.63 -2.18 -20.62
N GLY A 196 -12.90 -2.38 -19.53
CA GLY A 196 -11.48 -2.16 -19.47
C GLY A 196 -10.68 -3.40 -19.85
N ARG A 197 -9.49 -3.19 -20.42
CA ARG A 197 -8.49 -4.22 -20.64
C ARG A 197 -7.16 -3.73 -20.08
N CYS A 198 -6.54 -4.56 -19.23
CA CYS A 198 -5.22 -4.31 -18.67
C CYS A 198 -4.11 -4.95 -19.50
N PHE A 199 -3.03 -4.20 -19.71
CA PHE A 199 -1.71 -4.76 -19.96
C PHE A 199 -1.04 -4.87 -18.60
N PHE A 200 -0.77 -6.08 -18.14
CA PHE A 200 -0.17 -6.32 -16.83
C PHE A 200 1.33 -6.09 -16.89
N LEU A 201 1.86 -5.31 -15.96
CA LEU A 201 3.26 -4.91 -15.95
C LEU A 201 4.20 -6.13 -15.98
N GLU A 202 3.87 -7.16 -15.20
CA GLU A 202 4.65 -8.40 -15.11
C GLU A 202 4.62 -9.24 -16.39
N GLU A 203 3.65 -9.04 -17.27
CA GLU A 203 3.57 -9.68 -18.59
C GLU A 203 4.31 -8.86 -19.66
N GLU A 204 4.55 -7.58 -19.39
CA GLU A 204 5.18 -6.62 -20.31
C GLU A 204 6.63 -6.30 -19.91
N GLY A 205 7.28 -7.23 -19.20
CA GLY A 205 8.72 -7.18 -18.92
C GLY A 205 9.14 -6.46 -17.64
N ILE A 206 8.20 -5.99 -16.84
CA ILE A 206 8.52 -5.46 -15.50
C ILE A 206 8.61 -6.64 -14.52
N PRO A 207 9.70 -6.82 -13.77
CA PRO A 207 9.78 -7.88 -12.76
C PRO A 207 8.67 -7.77 -11.71
N ALA A 208 8.22 -8.90 -11.17
CA ALA A 208 7.26 -8.92 -10.07
C ALA A 208 7.81 -8.15 -8.84
N TYR A 209 6.93 -7.39 -8.19
CA TYR A 209 7.25 -6.54 -7.05
C TYR A 209 6.15 -6.56 -6.00
N ASP A 210 6.44 -6.03 -4.81
CA ASP A 210 5.44 -5.75 -3.78
C ASP A 210 4.66 -4.48 -4.16
N GLU A 211 3.34 -4.59 -4.35
CA GLU A 211 2.54 -3.43 -4.76
C GLU A 211 2.49 -2.38 -3.67
N LEU A 212 1.97 -2.74 -2.49
CA LEU A 212 1.87 -1.81 -1.37
C LEU A 212 2.82 -2.22 -0.25
N ILE A 213 3.68 -1.29 0.12
CA ILE A 213 4.66 -1.46 1.20
C ILE A 213 4.51 -0.35 2.23
N TYR A 214 4.91 -0.62 3.46
CA TYR A 214 5.08 0.39 4.48
C TYR A 214 6.50 0.92 4.42
N VAL A 215 6.64 2.25 4.39
CA VAL A 215 7.94 2.94 4.42
C VAL A 215 8.04 3.88 5.61
N ALA A 216 9.25 4.02 6.15
CA ALA A 216 9.56 4.92 7.25
C ALA A 216 10.89 5.64 6.99
N ASN A 217 11.14 6.74 7.73
CA ASN A 217 12.44 7.41 7.71
C ASN A 217 13.38 6.72 8.72
N PRO A 218 14.47 6.06 8.27
CA PRO A 218 15.36 5.29 9.15
C PRO A 218 16.04 6.13 10.24
N ALA A 219 16.22 7.43 10.02
CA ALA A 219 16.82 8.33 11.02
C ALA A 219 15.84 8.78 12.12
N ARG A 220 14.54 8.56 11.95
CA ARG A 220 13.49 9.05 12.85
C ARG A 220 12.62 7.95 13.45
N MET A 221 12.55 6.79 12.84
CA MET A 221 11.68 5.70 13.30
C MET A 221 12.16 5.11 14.63
N ASN A 222 11.20 4.70 15.47
CA ASN A 222 11.43 3.84 16.61
C ASN A 222 11.18 2.38 16.20
N ILE A 223 12.22 1.56 16.15
CA ILE A 223 12.12 0.18 15.66
C ILE A 223 11.15 -0.68 16.48
N GLU A 224 11.08 -0.48 17.80
CA GLU A 224 10.16 -1.24 18.65
C GLU A 224 8.70 -0.84 18.41
N GLN A 225 8.46 0.43 18.13
CA GLN A 225 7.14 0.92 17.76
C GLN A 225 6.72 0.36 16.38
N ILE A 226 7.65 0.33 15.41
CA ILE A 226 7.45 -0.29 14.11
C ILE A 226 7.14 -1.80 14.23
N ARG A 227 7.88 -2.55 15.06
CA ARG A 227 7.61 -3.98 15.28
C ARG A 227 6.20 -4.22 15.80
N ARG A 228 5.74 -3.40 16.75
CA ARG A 228 4.38 -3.48 17.31
C ARG A 228 3.32 -3.12 16.28
N PHE A 229 3.56 -2.12 15.45
CA PHE A 229 2.68 -1.75 14.33
C PHE A 229 2.53 -2.90 13.32
N ILE A 230 3.65 -3.46 12.86
CA ILE A 230 3.65 -4.58 11.92
C ILE A 230 3.00 -5.83 12.54
N LYS A 231 3.18 -6.06 13.85
CA LYS A 231 2.50 -7.17 14.53
C LYS A 231 0.99 -6.99 14.55
N ALA A 232 0.49 -5.78 14.78
CA ALA A 232 -0.94 -5.48 14.74
C ALA A 232 -1.52 -5.68 13.33
N THR A 233 -0.81 -5.23 12.29
CA THR A 233 -1.25 -5.42 10.89
C THR A 233 -1.22 -6.90 10.48
N GLU A 234 -0.24 -7.69 10.95
CA GLU A 234 -0.20 -9.14 10.74
C GLU A 234 -1.43 -9.82 11.34
N LEU A 235 -1.78 -9.49 12.58
CA LEU A 235 -2.96 -10.04 13.25
C LEU A 235 -4.25 -9.69 12.50
N ALA A 236 -4.35 -8.45 12.01
CA ALA A 236 -5.48 -8.00 11.20
C ALA A 236 -5.58 -8.77 9.87
N THR A 237 -4.47 -8.93 9.17
CA THR A 237 -4.43 -9.70 7.92
C THR A 237 -4.86 -11.15 8.16
N GLN A 238 -4.34 -11.79 9.20
CA GLN A 238 -4.75 -13.16 9.57
C GLN A 238 -6.24 -13.23 9.94
N TYR A 239 -6.76 -12.22 10.64
CA TYR A 239 -8.19 -12.14 10.96
C TYR A 239 -9.05 -12.02 9.70
N ILE A 240 -8.68 -11.15 8.76
CA ILE A 240 -9.37 -10.95 7.47
C ILE A 240 -9.46 -12.26 6.70
N ILE A 241 -8.34 -12.96 6.52
CA ILE A 241 -8.30 -14.21 5.75
C ILE A 241 -9.13 -15.32 6.40
N ASN A 242 -9.18 -15.36 7.74
CA ASN A 242 -9.97 -16.37 8.47
C ASN A 242 -11.45 -16.00 8.63
N ASN A 243 -11.81 -14.72 8.45
CA ASN A 243 -13.15 -14.19 8.64
C ASN A 243 -13.52 -13.16 7.55
N PRO A 244 -13.48 -13.48 6.25
CA PRO A 244 -13.57 -12.51 5.17
C PRO A 244 -14.89 -11.72 5.18
N GLU A 245 -16.05 -12.38 5.34
CA GLU A 245 -17.37 -11.75 5.39
C GLU A 245 -17.48 -10.79 6.58
N LYS A 246 -17.10 -11.26 7.78
CA LYS A 246 -17.16 -10.42 8.98
C LYS A 246 -16.20 -9.25 8.91
N SER A 247 -15.05 -9.43 8.28
CA SER A 247 -14.08 -8.35 8.08
C SER A 247 -14.59 -7.32 7.08
N TRP A 248 -15.31 -7.76 6.05
CA TRP A 248 -16.02 -6.87 5.14
C TRP A 248 -17.07 -6.03 5.88
N ASP A 249 -17.89 -6.64 6.72
CA ASP A 249 -18.89 -5.94 7.52
C ASP A 249 -18.26 -4.85 8.41
N ILE A 250 -17.12 -5.17 9.05
CA ILE A 250 -16.38 -4.23 9.88
C ILE A 250 -15.81 -3.11 9.00
N PHE A 251 -15.08 -3.44 7.93
CA PHE A 251 -14.44 -2.48 7.03
C PHE A 251 -15.46 -1.52 6.40
N SER A 252 -16.49 -2.06 5.75
CA SER A 252 -17.52 -1.27 5.08
C SER A 252 -18.37 -0.47 6.06
N GLY A 253 -18.50 -0.95 7.31
CA GLY A 253 -19.21 -0.25 8.40
C GLY A 253 -18.53 1.02 8.89
N THR A 254 -17.24 1.25 8.59
CA THR A 254 -16.49 2.41 9.08
C THR A 254 -16.89 3.72 8.40
N ALA A 255 -17.34 3.66 7.14
CA ALA A 255 -17.81 4.83 6.41
C ALA A 255 -18.90 4.45 5.42
N LYS A 256 -19.88 5.36 5.23
CA LYS A 256 -20.99 5.12 4.31
C LYS A 256 -20.53 4.98 2.85
N GLU A 257 -19.49 5.69 2.49
CA GLU A 257 -18.87 5.72 1.16
C GLU A 257 -18.25 4.37 0.78
N LEU A 258 -17.94 3.51 1.75
CA LEU A 258 -17.39 2.17 1.52
C LEU A 258 -18.48 1.12 1.25
N GLN A 259 -19.76 1.41 1.56
CA GLN A 259 -20.88 0.49 1.40
C GLN A 259 -21.43 0.52 -0.04
N ASN A 260 -20.65 0.04 -0.99
CA ASN A 260 -21.05 -0.01 -2.39
C ASN A 260 -20.45 -1.24 -3.09
N GLU A 261 -21.00 -1.56 -4.27
CA GLU A 261 -20.62 -2.72 -5.07
C GLU A 261 -19.13 -2.70 -5.49
N LEU A 262 -18.59 -1.52 -5.78
CA LEU A 262 -17.17 -1.40 -6.16
C LEU A 262 -16.25 -1.87 -5.04
N ASN A 263 -16.46 -1.36 -3.82
CA ASN A 263 -15.63 -1.76 -2.69
C ASN A 263 -15.83 -3.23 -2.29
N GLU A 264 -17.05 -3.78 -2.45
CA GLU A 264 -17.33 -5.21 -2.20
C GLU A 264 -16.57 -6.11 -3.17
N ARG A 265 -16.64 -5.84 -4.48
CA ARG A 265 -15.88 -6.58 -5.50
C ARG A 265 -14.37 -6.44 -5.30
N ALA A 266 -13.89 -5.20 -5.06
CA ALA A 266 -12.49 -4.95 -4.82
C ALA A 266 -11.97 -5.63 -3.55
N TRP A 267 -12.81 -5.73 -2.49
CA TRP A 267 -12.48 -6.47 -1.28
C TRP A 267 -12.18 -7.96 -1.60
N GLU A 268 -13.08 -8.61 -2.32
CA GLU A 268 -12.92 -10.02 -2.70
C GLU A 268 -11.64 -10.24 -3.54
N ASP A 269 -11.38 -9.35 -4.50
CA ASP A 269 -10.22 -9.43 -5.38
C ASP A 269 -8.89 -9.13 -4.66
N THR A 270 -8.92 -8.38 -3.55
CA THR A 270 -7.73 -8.02 -2.77
C THR A 270 -7.34 -9.09 -1.76
N LEU A 271 -8.30 -9.85 -1.21
CA LEU A 271 -8.05 -10.85 -0.16
C LEU A 271 -6.84 -11.77 -0.44
N PRO A 272 -6.69 -12.39 -1.63
CA PRO A 272 -5.58 -13.29 -1.91
C PRO A 272 -4.22 -12.60 -2.08
N ARG A 273 -4.18 -11.28 -2.05
CA ARG A 273 -2.99 -10.45 -2.35
C ARG A 273 -2.35 -9.86 -1.11
N PHE A 274 -3.05 -9.86 0.02
CA PHE A 274 -2.51 -9.37 1.27
C PHE A 274 -1.28 -10.17 1.71
N ALA A 275 -0.26 -9.48 2.19
CA ALA A 275 0.91 -10.09 2.76
C ALA A 275 0.55 -10.76 4.10
N LEU A 276 0.46 -12.09 4.13
CA LEU A 276 0.14 -12.88 5.35
C LEU A 276 1.15 -12.68 6.48
N ARG A 277 2.36 -12.29 6.12
CA ARG A 277 3.47 -11.94 7.03
C ARG A 277 4.07 -10.62 6.58
N PRO A 278 3.53 -9.48 6.99
CA PRO A 278 4.00 -8.17 6.55
C PRO A 278 5.49 -7.91 6.80
N ALA A 279 6.05 -8.50 7.86
CA ALA A 279 7.49 -8.42 8.17
C ALA A 279 8.37 -9.17 7.17
N ALA A 280 7.86 -10.21 6.51
CA ALA A 280 8.68 -11.04 5.60
C ALA A 280 9.27 -10.19 4.47
N PHE A 281 10.53 -10.49 4.12
CA PHE A 281 11.28 -9.75 3.12
C PHE A 281 11.89 -10.68 2.09
N ASP A 282 11.47 -10.56 0.84
CA ASP A 282 12.05 -11.26 -0.30
C ASP A 282 13.20 -10.42 -0.90
N LYS A 283 14.39 -10.63 -0.37
CA LYS A 283 15.60 -9.94 -0.82
C LYS A 283 15.83 -10.12 -2.33
N GLY A 284 15.56 -11.32 -2.88
CA GLY A 284 15.77 -11.61 -4.30
C GLY A 284 14.92 -10.69 -5.17
N ARG A 285 13.64 -10.57 -4.88
CA ARG A 285 12.69 -9.70 -5.58
C ARG A 285 13.17 -8.24 -5.64
N TYR A 286 13.66 -7.70 -4.53
CA TYR A 286 14.15 -6.32 -4.47
C TYR A 286 15.44 -6.12 -5.26
N LEU A 287 16.35 -7.08 -5.23
CA LEU A 287 17.58 -7.03 -6.03
C LEU A 287 17.29 -7.15 -7.53
N ASP A 288 16.41 -8.06 -7.94
CA ASP A 288 16.01 -8.24 -9.33
C ASP A 288 15.34 -6.98 -9.88
N PHE A 289 14.46 -6.36 -9.08
CA PHE A 289 13.79 -5.12 -9.48
C PHE A 289 14.78 -3.96 -9.60
N GLN A 290 15.71 -3.83 -8.66
CA GLN A 290 16.76 -2.81 -8.71
C GLN A 290 17.65 -2.97 -9.95
N SER A 291 18.02 -4.22 -10.27
CA SER A 291 18.81 -4.52 -11.47
C SER A 291 18.03 -4.19 -12.75
N PHE A 292 16.73 -4.44 -12.78
CA PHE A 292 15.84 -4.01 -13.87
C PHE A 292 15.88 -2.48 -14.03
N LEU A 293 15.67 -1.71 -12.97
CA LEU A 293 15.70 -0.25 -13.04
C LEU A 293 17.05 0.29 -13.55
N LYS A 294 18.15 -0.31 -13.12
CA LYS A 294 19.49 0.07 -13.58
C LYS A 294 19.71 -0.26 -15.06
N ASN A 295 19.33 -1.46 -15.49
CA ASN A 295 19.51 -1.90 -16.87
C ASN A 295 18.63 -1.08 -17.84
N SER A 296 17.47 -0.60 -17.39
CA SER A 296 16.57 0.29 -18.13
C SER A 296 17.01 1.76 -18.06
N GLY A 297 18.10 2.08 -17.35
CA GLY A 297 18.61 3.45 -17.22
C GLY A 297 17.77 4.34 -16.31
N LEU A 298 16.80 3.78 -15.57
CA LEU A 298 15.90 4.52 -14.67
C LEU A 298 16.57 4.92 -13.36
N ILE A 299 17.64 4.18 -12.96
CA ILE A 299 18.54 4.57 -11.89
C ILE A 299 20.00 4.43 -12.37
N THR A 300 20.89 5.23 -11.83
CA THR A 300 22.32 5.22 -12.20
C THR A 300 23.15 4.28 -11.34
N LYS A 301 22.73 4.07 -10.09
CA LYS A 301 23.46 3.26 -9.11
C LYS A 301 22.49 2.42 -8.29
N GLU A 302 22.86 1.18 -8.02
CA GLU A 302 22.18 0.31 -7.07
C GLU A 302 22.51 0.73 -5.63
N ALA A 303 21.51 0.73 -4.75
CA ALA A 303 21.69 0.92 -3.33
C ALA A 303 21.99 -0.42 -2.65
N ASP A 304 22.64 -0.39 -1.48
CA ASP A 304 22.75 -1.59 -0.66
C ASP A 304 21.37 -2.02 -0.17
N ILE A 305 21.14 -3.33 -0.12
CA ILE A 305 19.81 -3.85 0.27
C ILE A 305 19.39 -3.43 1.67
N SER A 306 20.33 -3.20 2.57
CA SER A 306 20.09 -2.68 3.92
C SER A 306 19.62 -1.23 3.93
N ASP A 307 19.88 -0.46 2.86
CA ASP A 307 19.40 0.90 2.70
C ASP A 307 17.97 0.92 2.10
N ILE A 308 17.54 -0.20 1.50
CA ILE A 308 16.21 -0.33 0.88
C ILE A 308 15.21 -0.92 1.87
N ALA A 309 15.59 -1.92 2.66
CA ALA A 309 14.67 -2.63 3.54
C ALA A 309 15.33 -3.05 4.85
N ILE A 310 14.56 -2.93 5.93
CA ILE A 310 14.93 -3.47 7.24
C ILE A 310 14.17 -4.76 7.46
N ASP A 311 14.91 -5.81 7.83
CA ASP A 311 14.30 -7.05 8.30
C ASP A 311 13.91 -6.86 9.77
N ILE A 312 12.65 -6.52 10.00
CA ILE A 312 12.11 -6.33 11.35
C ILE A 312 11.72 -7.64 12.05
N SER A 313 11.79 -8.77 11.35
CA SER A 313 11.61 -10.11 11.92
C SER A 313 12.89 -10.64 12.57
N ALA A 314 14.05 -10.06 12.24
CA ALA A 314 15.33 -10.38 12.85
C ALA A 314 15.41 -9.78 14.26
N ASP A 315 15.74 -10.62 15.26
CA ASP A 315 15.98 -10.23 16.66
C ASP A 315 17.29 -9.45 16.82
#